data_fd0c1503dcf631da9934d2c6cfbf28c0
#
_entry.id   fd0c1503dcf631da9934d2c6cfbf28c0
#
_cell.length_a   1.000
_cell.length_b   1.000
_cell.length_c   1.000
_cell.angle_alpha   90.00
_cell.angle_beta   90.00
_cell.angle_gamma   90.00
#
_symmetry.space_group_name_H-M   'P 1'
#
loop_
_entity.id
_entity.type
_entity.pdbx_description
1 polymer ?
#
loop_
_entity_poly.entity_id
_entity_poly.type
_entity_poly.pdbx_seq_one_letter_code
_entity_poly.pdbx_strand_id
1 'polypeptide(L)'
;MAAPEPLKRGYDVDENAIRFSNYFHVLRELVHLSAGWLPHEPSFERKYKLGDHLHDDARAITKVKRRLYELRHPSDYPGAPGEELVSLLDELNASSTPHDYVLVAYGRAKPALVSAMERHLDTLDTVTDEPSLRLLTQIVERQRRHIAELGGGGAKSPLEDLGELPIEQKDKRELTIMEPLREPARDDFVAVTEHGDPYLAAELYVNGDENHVPIEPEEQRHFFHGLMDAELSAAELMARNMHEHPEMPWDFHVDMARQTWDELRHARVHDILMQTELGCRWGDYPVGFSYFKSIYAYDLLGRLVLFNGTSEQKAMWRHSHRRKVLVERGQEQVAKVFDYLLADEVPHVHNGTRWGSWLLGGDEHAYREKVRELRRGLDKTGQPTGTPSG
;
A
#
# COMPACT_ATOMS: atom_id res chain seq x y z
N MET A 1 21.11 45.35 -11.57
CA MET A 1 20.98 44.00 -10.98
C MET A 1 21.29 44.14 -9.51
N ALA A 2 20.49 43.58 -8.62
CA ALA A 2 20.84 43.49 -7.18
C ALA A 2 22.13 42.66 -7.02
N ALA A 3 22.93 42.96 -6.01
CA ALA A 3 24.09 42.13 -5.68
C ALA A 3 23.61 40.70 -5.30
N PRO A 4 24.37 39.64 -5.67
CA PRO A 4 24.00 38.30 -5.28
C PRO A 4 24.03 38.16 -3.75
N GLU A 5 23.09 37.44 -3.22
CA GLU A 5 23.07 37.11 -1.80
C GLU A 5 24.28 36.21 -1.45
N PRO A 6 24.91 36.43 -0.27
CA PRO A 6 25.98 35.55 0.17
C PRO A 6 25.45 34.13 0.44
N LEU A 7 26.29 33.10 0.20
CA LEU A 7 25.95 31.73 0.54
C LEU A 7 25.67 31.60 2.04
N LYS A 8 24.64 30.81 2.38
CA LYS A 8 24.33 30.50 3.78
C LYS A 8 25.44 29.61 4.38
N ARG A 9 25.80 29.87 5.62
CA ARG A 9 26.59 28.93 6.44
C ARG A 9 25.60 27.91 7.04
N GLY A 10 25.26 26.90 6.26
CA GLY A 10 24.42 25.80 6.67
C GLY A 10 25.22 24.59 7.16
N TYR A 11 24.61 23.44 7.13
CA TYR A 11 25.27 22.18 7.39
C TYR A 11 26.25 21.82 6.28
N ASP A 12 27.33 21.13 6.63
CA ASP A 12 28.19 20.50 5.64
C ASP A 12 27.54 19.23 5.03
N VAL A 13 28.24 18.56 4.10
CA VAL A 13 27.69 17.39 3.40
C VAL A 13 27.44 16.22 4.35
N ASP A 14 28.30 16.02 5.34
CA ASP A 14 28.20 14.91 6.29
C ASP A 14 27.06 15.16 7.29
N GLU A 15 26.94 16.38 7.79
CA GLU A 15 25.83 16.81 8.65
C GLU A 15 24.47 16.70 7.94
N ASN A 16 24.39 17.09 6.66
CA ASN A 16 23.21 16.89 5.82
C ASN A 16 22.89 15.40 5.67
N ALA A 17 23.89 14.57 5.39
CA ALA A 17 23.70 13.14 5.19
C ALA A 17 23.19 12.44 6.44
N ILE A 18 23.68 12.79 7.64
CA ILE A 18 23.18 12.26 8.92
C ILE A 18 21.69 12.56 9.07
N ARG A 19 21.23 13.78 8.79
CA ARG A 19 19.81 14.16 8.88
C ARG A 19 18.95 13.38 7.89
N PHE A 20 19.38 13.28 6.64
CA PHE A 20 18.68 12.45 5.64
C PHE A 20 18.64 10.97 6.04
N SER A 21 19.69 10.44 6.67
CA SER A 21 19.68 9.08 7.22
C SER A 21 18.60 8.92 8.29
N ASN A 22 18.46 9.88 9.20
CA ASN A 22 17.41 9.86 10.22
C ASN A 22 16.01 9.92 9.58
N TYR A 23 15.80 10.77 8.56
CA TYR A 23 14.52 10.81 7.82
C TYR A 23 14.22 9.49 7.12
N PHE A 24 15.24 8.87 6.52
CA PHE A 24 15.12 7.56 5.91
C PHE A 24 14.61 6.51 6.91
N HIS A 25 15.20 6.44 8.10
CA HIS A 25 14.83 5.46 9.12
C HIS A 25 13.40 5.67 9.62
N VAL A 26 13.01 6.91 9.94
CA VAL A 26 11.64 7.22 10.40
C VAL A 26 10.60 6.89 9.33
N LEU A 27 10.85 7.31 8.08
CA LEU A 27 9.94 7.01 6.97
C LEU A 27 9.82 5.50 6.72
N ARG A 28 10.94 4.76 6.84
CA ARG A 28 10.93 3.30 6.65
C ARG A 28 10.10 2.60 7.72
N GLU A 29 10.23 2.98 8.98
CA GLU A 29 9.40 2.44 10.05
C GLU A 29 7.91 2.76 9.82
N LEU A 30 7.58 3.99 9.43
CA LEU A 30 6.21 4.38 9.09
C LEU A 30 5.65 3.54 7.93
N VAL A 31 6.45 3.27 6.89
CA VAL A 31 6.02 2.41 5.76
C VAL A 31 5.75 0.98 6.23
N HIS A 32 6.66 0.36 6.96
CA HIS A 32 6.49 -1.02 7.44
C HIS A 32 5.31 -1.17 8.39
N LEU A 33 5.12 -0.22 9.29
CA LEU A 33 4.01 -0.25 10.25
C LEU A 33 2.68 0.07 9.57
N SER A 34 2.64 1.06 8.65
CA SER A 34 1.43 1.32 7.86
C SER A 34 1.00 0.09 7.08
N ALA A 35 1.96 -0.61 6.45
CA ALA A 35 1.68 -1.85 5.73
C ALA A 35 1.14 -2.95 6.64
N GLY A 36 1.67 -3.08 7.86
CA GLY A 36 1.16 -4.03 8.86
C GLY A 36 -0.22 -3.68 9.39
N TRP A 37 -0.51 -2.41 9.63
CA TRP A 37 -1.79 -1.97 10.18
C TRP A 37 -2.90 -1.80 9.12
N LEU A 38 -2.58 -1.63 7.85
CA LEU A 38 -3.58 -1.43 6.79
C LEU A 38 -4.61 -2.57 6.71
N PRO A 39 -4.24 -3.87 6.75
CA PRO A 39 -5.23 -4.94 6.79
C PRO A 39 -6.16 -4.88 8.00
N HIS A 40 -5.68 -4.38 9.13
CA HIS A 40 -6.41 -4.29 10.39
C HIS A 40 -7.27 -3.04 10.53
N GLU A 41 -7.14 -2.05 9.63
CA GLU A 41 -7.99 -0.87 9.63
C GLU A 41 -9.38 -1.22 9.09
N PRO A 42 -10.42 -1.19 9.94
CA PRO A 42 -11.74 -1.63 9.52
C PRO A 42 -12.47 -0.61 8.63
N SER A 43 -12.20 0.67 8.81
CA SER A 43 -12.85 1.74 8.05
C SER A 43 -12.24 1.86 6.66
N PHE A 44 -13.07 1.68 5.61
CA PHE A 44 -12.63 1.85 4.23
C PHE A 44 -12.05 3.26 3.99
N GLU A 45 -12.66 4.31 4.53
CA GLU A 45 -12.19 5.69 4.37
C GLU A 45 -10.78 5.90 4.96
N ARG A 46 -10.51 5.34 6.13
CA ARG A 46 -9.18 5.42 6.74
C ARG A 46 -8.18 4.52 6.03
N LYS A 47 -8.60 3.31 5.64
CA LYS A 47 -7.77 2.37 4.86
C LYS A 47 -7.33 2.99 3.53
N TYR A 48 -8.25 3.65 2.81
CA TYR A 48 -7.97 4.35 1.58
C TYR A 48 -6.90 5.44 1.75
N LYS A 49 -7.02 6.26 2.80
CA LYS A 49 -6.02 7.28 3.13
C LYS A 49 -4.68 6.67 3.53
N LEU A 50 -4.69 5.62 4.35
CA LEU A 50 -3.47 4.92 4.74
C LEU A 50 -2.71 4.37 3.54
N GLY A 51 -3.41 3.83 2.53
CA GLY A 51 -2.79 3.33 1.31
C GLY A 51 -2.16 4.42 0.45
N ASP A 52 -2.82 5.58 0.28
CA ASP A 52 -2.25 6.75 -0.40
C ASP A 52 -0.98 7.24 0.33
N HIS A 53 -1.06 7.36 1.66
CA HIS A 53 0.08 7.80 2.47
C HIS A 53 1.24 6.79 2.45
N LEU A 54 0.94 5.50 2.50
CA LEU A 54 1.92 4.42 2.38
C LEU A 54 2.70 4.52 1.06
N HIS A 55 2.00 4.70 -0.05
CA HIS A 55 2.61 4.86 -1.36
C HIS A 55 3.47 6.13 -1.45
N ASP A 56 2.99 7.25 -0.95
CA ASP A 56 3.76 8.50 -0.92
C ASP A 56 5.03 8.37 -0.08
N ASP A 57 4.96 7.76 1.10
CA ASP A 57 6.10 7.56 1.99
C ASP A 57 7.13 6.59 1.38
N ALA A 58 6.69 5.49 0.75
CA ALA A 58 7.58 4.57 0.06
C ALA A 58 8.36 5.25 -1.08
N ARG A 59 7.70 6.13 -1.84
CA ARG A 59 8.35 6.94 -2.89
C ARG A 59 9.30 8.00 -2.31
N ALA A 60 8.95 8.59 -1.18
CA ALA A 60 9.83 9.56 -0.51
C ALA A 60 11.15 8.90 -0.11
N ILE A 61 11.11 7.69 0.45
CA ILE A 61 12.31 6.91 0.81
C ILE A 61 13.22 6.67 -0.40
N THR A 62 12.67 6.32 -1.56
CA THR A 62 13.48 6.15 -2.78
C THR A 62 14.26 7.41 -3.14
N LYS A 63 13.62 8.57 -3.02
CA LYS A 63 14.27 9.86 -3.29
C LYS A 63 15.31 10.20 -2.22
N VAL A 64 15.02 9.91 -0.95
CA VAL A 64 15.96 10.11 0.18
C VAL A 64 17.18 9.21 0.01
N LYS A 65 17.01 7.92 -0.33
CA LYS A 65 18.12 7.01 -0.65
C LYS A 65 19.03 7.56 -1.77
N ARG A 66 18.41 8.07 -2.83
CA ARG A 66 19.16 8.68 -3.92
C ARG A 66 19.95 9.90 -3.44
N ARG A 67 19.34 10.76 -2.61
CA ARG A 67 20.03 11.94 -2.05
C ARG A 67 21.18 11.55 -1.13
N LEU A 68 21.02 10.53 -0.29
CA LEU A 68 22.11 9.97 0.53
C LEU A 68 23.29 9.52 -0.31
N TYR A 69 23.05 8.83 -1.42
CA TYR A 69 24.09 8.44 -2.36
C TYR A 69 24.81 9.66 -2.95
N GLU A 70 24.09 10.70 -3.36
CA GLU A 70 24.64 11.95 -3.89
C GLU A 70 25.46 12.70 -2.82
N LEU A 71 25.07 12.61 -1.54
CA LEU A 71 25.81 13.14 -0.39
C LEU A 71 26.98 12.23 0.04
N ARG A 72 27.29 11.18 -0.72
CA ARG A 72 28.38 10.21 -0.47
C ARG A 72 28.21 9.40 0.81
N HIS A 73 26.95 9.22 1.26
CA HIS A 73 26.61 8.46 2.44
C HIS A 73 25.76 7.25 2.09
N PRO A 74 26.05 6.05 2.62
CA PRO A 74 25.17 4.89 2.49
C PRO A 74 23.88 5.10 3.29
N SER A 75 22.76 4.55 2.80
CA SER A 75 21.45 4.64 3.47
C SER A 75 21.31 3.80 4.74
N ASP A 76 22.29 2.96 5.02
CA ASP A 76 22.39 2.04 6.15
C ASP A 76 23.54 2.40 7.10
N TYR A 77 23.85 3.69 7.20
CA TYR A 77 24.90 4.20 8.08
C TYR A 77 24.63 3.81 9.53
N PRO A 78 25.57 3.09 10.22
CA PRO A 78 25.41 2.71 11.60
C PRO A 78 25.61 3.92 12.51
N GLY A 79 24.73 4.09 13.47
CA GLY A 79 24.85 5.13 14.48
C GLY A 79 23.88 4.91 15.63
N ALA A 80 24.11 5.60 16.74
CA ALA A 80 23.23 5.56 17.91
C ALA A 80 22.18 6.69 17.80
N PRO A 81 20.88 6.39 17.81
CA PRO A 81 19.84 7.41 17.80
C PRO A 81 19.78 8.15 19.14
N GLY A 82 19.30 9.39 19.12
CA GLY A 82 18.93 10.10 20.35
C GLY A 82 17.82 9.36 21.10
N GLU A 83 17.84 9.43 22.42
CA GLU A 83 16.89 8.71 23.30
C GLU A 83 15.41 9.04 22.97
N GLU A 84 15.11 10.28 22.61
CA GLU A 84 13.75 10.71 22.25
C GLU A 84 13.24 10.04 20.97
N LEU A 85 14.11 9.89 19.96
CA LEU A 85 13.75 9.20 18.73
C LEU A 85 13.54 7.71 18.96
N VAL A 86 14.41 7.07 19.76
CA VAL A 86 14.23 5.67 20.19
C VAL A 86 12.89 5.50 20.87
N SER A 87 12.56 6.39 21.82
CA SER A 87 11.28 6.37 22.55
C SER A 87 10.09 6.51 21.61
N LEU A 88 10.17 7.39 20.60
CA LEU A 88 9.11 7.55 19.60
C LEU A 88 8.93 6.32 18.72
N LEU A 89 10.01 5.72 18.25
CA LEU A 89 9.95 4.49 17.45
C LEU A 89 9.44 3.31 18.29
N ASP A 90 9.83 3.23 19.56
CA ASP A 90 9.32 2.23 20.49
C ASP A 90 7.82 2.43 20.76
N GLU A 91 7.34 3.66 20.87
CA GLU A 91 5.90 3.95 21.02
C GLU A 91 5.10 3.57 19.75
N LEU A 92 5.62 3.89 18.56
CA LEU A 92 5.03 3.45 17.30
C LEU A 92 4.90 1.93 17.21
N ASN A 93 5.97 1.21 17.57
CA ASN A 93 6.01 -0.24 17.57
C ASN A 93 5.16 -0.87 18.69
N ALA A 94 4.87 -0.16 19.75
CA ALA A 94 4.05 -0.62 20.86
C ALA A 94 2.53 -0.46 20.61
N SER A 95 2.13 0.15 19.48
CA SER A 95 0.73 0.28 19.11
C SER A 95 0.06 -1.09 19.09
N SER A 96 -1.13 -1.19 19.69
CA SER A 96 -1.89 -2.44 19.83
C SER A 96 -3.13 -2.49 18.95
N THR A 97 -3.52 -1.36 18.39
CA THR A 97 -4.66 -1.24 17.47
C THR A 97 -4.32 -0.29 16.31
N PRO A 98 -5.04 -0.37 15.17
CA PRO A 98 -4.89 0.60 14.08
C PRO A 98 -5.12 2.04 14.56
N HIS A 99 -6.05 2.23 15.50
CA HIS A 99 -6.32 3.54 16.10
C HIS A 99 -5.13 4.08 16.86
N ASP A 100 -4.51 3.26 17.73
CA ASP A 100 -3.30 3.64 18.48
C ASP A 100 -2.16 4.00 17.54
N TYR A 101 -1.96 3.18 16.51
CA TYR A 101 -0.97 3.46 15.47
C TYR A 101 -1.20 4.82 14.81
N VAL A 102 -2.43 5.11 14.37
CA VAL A 102 -2.78 6.39 13.75
C VAL A 102 -2.53 7.55 14.70
N LEU A 103 -2.89 7.43 15.99
CA LEU A 103 -2.64 8.48 16.99
C LEU A 103 -1.14 8.77 17.16
N VAL A 104 -0.30 7.75 17.22
CA VAL A 104 1.15 7.95 17.37
C VAL A 104 1.79 8.40 16.06
N ALA A 105 1.48 7.74 14.95
CA ALA A 105 2.07 8.05 13.65
C ALA A 105 1.72 9.47 13.18
N TYR A 106 0.45 9.84 13.23
CA TYR A 106 -0.05 11.12 12.70
C TYR A 106 -0.14 12.24 13.74
N GLY A 107 -0.22 11.89 15.01
CA GLY A 107 -0.22 12.87 16.10
C GLY A 107 1.16 13.23 16.64
N ARG A 108 2.18 12.39 16.41
CA ARG A 108 3.54 12.60 16.96
C ARG A 108 4.65 12.38 15.95
N ALA A 109 4.77 11.20 15.33
CA ALA A 109 5.91 10.85 14.48
C ALA A 109 6.00 11.71 13.21
N LYS A 110 4.92 11.81 12.44
CA LYS A 110 4.90 12.66 11.25
C LYS A 110 5.03 14.15 11.58
N PRO A 111 4.37 14.72 12.61
CA PRO A 111 4.66 16.08 13.06
C PRO A 111 6.10 16.34 13.47
N ALA A 112 6.75 15.41 14.20
CA ALA A 112 8.16 15.52 14.56
C ALA A 112 9.07 15.50 13.32
N LEU A 113 8.79 14.60 12.37
CA LEU A 113 9.49 14.52 11.08
C LEU A 113 9.38 15.84 10.29
N VAL A 114 8.16 16.39 10.18
CA VAL A 114 7.92 17.67 9.52
C VAL A 114 8.70 18.79 10.18
N SER A 115 8.62 18.90 11.51
CA SER A 115 9.32 19.94 12.27
C SER A 115 10.84 19.87 12.08
N ALA A 116 11.42 18.65 12.09
CA ALA A 116 12.85 18.45 11.85
C ALA A 116 13.25 18.84 10.42
N MET A 117 12.45 18.45 9.42
CA MET A 117 12.69 18.82 8.03
C MET A 117 12.56 20.31 7.77
N GLU A 118 11.62 21.00 8.43
CA GLU A 118 11.46 22.44 8.33
C GLU A 118 12.65 23.20 8.90
N ARG A 119 13.13 22.81 10.08
CA ARG A 119 14.38 23.37 10.63
C ARG A 119 15.57 23.13 9.71
N HIS A 120 15.64 21.97 9.09
CA HIS A 120 16.67 21.67 8.10
C HIS A 120 16.56 22.58 6.88
N LEU A 121 15.35 22.78 6.34
CA LEU A 121 15.10 23.70 5.23
C LEU A 121 15.59 25.14 5.52
N ASP A 122 15.44 25.61 6.75
CA ASP A 122 15.89 26.95 7.16
C ASP A 122 17.41 27.11 7.08
N THR A 123 18.18 26.02 7.19
CA THR A 123 19.64 26.03 7.12
C THR A 123 20.18 25.89 5.70
N LEU A 124 19.41 25.35 4.75
CA LEU A 124 19.87 25.05 3.41
C LEU A 124 20.12 26.32 2.59
N ASP A 125 21.21 26.31 1.82
CA ASP A 125 21.48 27.32 0.82
C ASP A 125 20.74 27.01 -0.48
N THR A 126 20.19 28.06 -1.11
CA THR A 126 19.33 27.91 -2.31
C THR A 126 20.09 27.52 -3.57
N VAL A 127 21.43 27.55 -3.54
CA VAL A 127 22.28 27.21 -4.68
C VAL A 127 23.03 25.92 -4.43
N THR A 128 23.80 25.84 -3.33
CA THR A 128 24.64 24.67 -3.03
C THR A 128 23.81 23.46 -2.58
N ASP A 129 22.73 23.68 -1.83
CA ASP A 129 21.86 22.65 -1.29
C ASP A 129 20.53 22.50 -2.04
N GLU A 130 20.37 23.12 -3.19
CA GLU A 130 19.14 23.14 -3.97
C GLU A 130 18.49 21.76 -4.13
N PRO A 131 19.23 20.65 -4.43
CA PRO A 131 18.61 19.35 -4.52
C PRO A 131 18.01 18.85 -3.19
N SER A 132 18.64 19.16 -2.05
CA SER A 132 18.10 18.84 -0.71
C SER A 132 16.88 19.69 -0.40
N LEU A 133 16.94 20.99 -0.66
CA LEU A 133 15.86 21.95 -0.45
C LEU A 133 14.60 21.53 -1.23
N ARG A 134 14.74 21.24 -2.52
CA ARG A 134 13.63 20.79 -3.36
C ARG A 134 13.01 19.50 -2.87
N LEU A 135 13.84 18.52 -2.50
CA LEU A 135 13.39 17.23 -2.00
C LEU A 135 12.61 17.36 -0.68
N LEU A 136 13.19 18.06 0.30
CA LEU A 136 12.55 18.24 1.60
C LEU A 136 11.24 19.02 1.51
N THR A 137 11.20 20.09 0.69
CA THR A 137 9.95 20.83 0.45
C THR A 137 8.83 19.92 -0.03
N GLN A 138 9.10 19.05 -1.01
CA GLN A 138 8.10 18.11 -1.51
C GLN A 138 7.63 17.11 -0.44
N ILE A 139 8.55 16.61 0.39
CA ILE A 139 8.20 15.66 1.45
C ILE A 139 7.38 16.35 2.53
N VAL A 140 7.79 17.53 2.98
CA VAL A 140 7.08 18.32 4.01
C VAL A 140 5.64 18.61 3.59
N GLU A 141 5.42 19.07 2.34
CA GLU A 141 4.08 19.33 1.82
C GLU A 141 3.19 18.09 1.89
N ARG A 142 3.71 16.93 1.50
CA ARG A 142 2.96 15.66 1.56
C ARG A 142 2.69 15.22 2.99
N GLN A 143 3.69 15.27 3.87
CA GLN A 143 3.50 14.90 5.28
C GLN A 143 2.49 15.80 5.98
N ARG A 144 2.46 17.10 5.68
CA ARG A 144 1.44 18.04 6.20
C ARG A 144 0.03 17.66 5.73
N ARG A 145 -0.12 17.25 4.46
CA ARG A 145 -1.39 16.72 3.94
C ARG A 145 -1.81 15.46 4.71
N HIS A 146 -0.90 14.50 4.87
CA HIS A 146 -1.17 13.26 5.61
C HIS A 146 -1.65 13.54 7.06
N ILE A 147 -0.97 14.47 7.75
CA ILE A 147 -1.34 14.88 9.10
C ILE A 147 -2.73 15.51 9.12
N ALA A 148 -3.05 16.38 8.15
CA ALA A 148 -4.36 17.03 8.07
C ALA A 148 -5.50 16.02 7.81
N GLU A 149 -5.24 14.94 7.07
CA GLU A 149 -6.23 13.94 6.67
C GLU A 149 -6.53 12.89 7.76
N LEU A 150 -5.53 12.51 8.57
CA LEU A 150 -5.66 11.45 9.58
C LEU A 150 -5.28 11.89 11.00
N GLY A 151 -4.57 13.01 11.16
CA GLY A 151 -4.22 13.57 12.46
C GLY A 151 -5.44 14.22 13.11
N GLY A 152 -6.22 13.48 13.87
CA GLY A 152 -7.32 14.01 14.69
C GLY A 152 -6.78 14.85 15.84
N GLY A 153 -7.19 16.12 15.92
CA GLY A 153 -6.80 17.18 16.81
C GLY A 153 -6.50 16.83 18.28
N GLY A 154 -5.28 16.47 18.54
CA GLY A 154 -4.79 16.11 19.87
C GLY A 154 -3.29 15.92 19.92
N ALA A 155 -2.54 16.55 18.99
CA ALA A 155 -1.09 16.48 19.00
C ALA A 155 -0.53 16.96 20.35
N LYS A 156 -0.07 16.02 21.18
CA LYS A 156 0.91 16.33 22.21
C LYS A 156 2.13 16.89 21.52
N SER A 157 2.81 17.87 22.11
CA SER A 157 3.99 18.53 21.56
C SER A 157 4.85 17.58 20.73
N PRO A 158 5.13 17.91 19.47
CA PRO A 158 6.07 17.13 18.67
C PRO A 158 7.41 17.08 19.41
N LEU A 159 8.19 16.04 19.18
CA LEU A 159 9.60 16.05 19.56
C LEU A 159 10.26 17.31 18.98
N GLU A 160 11.03 18.02 19.80
CA GLU A 160 11.68 19.25 19.34
C GLU A 160 12.73 18.94 18.26
N ASP A 161 13.33 17.73 18.27
CA ASP A 161 14.26 17.28 17.24
C ASP A 161 14.26 15.75 17.09
N LEU A 162 14.55 15.24 15.87
CA LEU A 162 14.87 13.84 15.60
C LEU A 162 16.33 13.49 15.94
N GLY A 163 17.07 14.44 16.50
CA GLY A 163 18.48 14.31 16.82
C GLY A 163 19.42 14.45 15.63
N GLU A 164 20.60 14.93 15.90
CA GLU A 164 21.69 15.05 14.92
C GLU A 164 22.46 13.74 14.75
N LEU A 165 22.22 12.76 15.60
CA LEU A 165 22.91 11.49 15.61
C LEU A 165 22.26 10.47 14.70
N PRO A 166 23.04 9.65 13.99
CA PRO A 166 22.52 8.60 13.14
C PRO A 166 21.75 7.56 13.97
N ILE A 167 20.67 7.02 13.37
CA ILE A 167 19.81 6.02 14.00
C ILE A 167 20.41 4.63 13.77
N GLU A 168 20.58 3.85 14.82
CA GLU A 168 20.91 2.44 14.72
C GLU A 168 19.68 1.64 14.27
N GLN A 169 19.87 0.76 13.29
CA GLN A 169 18.81 -0.12 12.85
C GLN A 169 18.54 -1.17 13.93
N LYS A 170 17.38 -1.08 14.61
CA LYS A 170 16.93 -2.12 15.55
C LYS A 170 16.35 -3.31 14.79
N ASP A 171 16.55 -4.51 15.35
CA ASP A 171 15.87 -5.71 14.88
C ASP A 171 14.34 -5.53 14.92
N LYS A 172 13.70 -6.10 13.92
CA LYS A 172 12.26 -5.96 13.71
C LYS A 172 11.46 -6.59 14.82
N ARG A 173 10.43 -5.87 15.27
CA ARG A 173 9.36 -6.50 16.05
C ARG A 173 8.40 -7.19 15.07
N GLU A 174 8.09 -8.45 15.37
CA GLU A 174 7.03 -9.17 14.70
C GLU A 174 5.69 -8.58 15.14
N LEU A 175 5.00 -7.85 14.27
CA LEU A 175 3.58 -7.63 14.43
C LEU A 175 2.88 -8.95 14.12
N THR A 176 2.11 -9.45 15.07
CA THR A 176 1.22 -10.58 14.79
C THR A 176 0.14 -10.10 13.85
N ILE A 177 0.22 -10.50 12.58
CA ILE A 177 -0.80 -10.13 11.60
C ILE A 177 -2.00 -11.04 11.83
N MET A 178 -3.11 -10.42 12.21
CA MET A 178 -4.41 -11.08 12.28
C MET A 178 -5.09 -11.08 10.90
N GLU A 179 -6.21 -11.76 10.80
CA GLU A 179 -7.04 -11.70 9.59
C GLU A 179 -7.51 -10.25 9.31
N PRO A 180 -7.70 -9.88 8.04
CA PRO A 180 -8.22 -8.55 7.70
C PRO A 180 -9.54 -8.26 8.42
N LEU A 181 -9.67 -7.06 8.94
CA LEU A 181 -10.90 -6.60 9.57
C LEU A 181 -11.77 -5.86 8.55
N ARG A 182 -13.06 -6.16 8.59
CA ARG A 182 -14.11 -5.46 7.87
C ARG A 182 -15.12 -4.98 8.90
N GLU A 183 -15.08 -3.72 9.25
CA GLU A 183 -16.13 -3.11 10.06
C GLU A 183 -16.92 -2.12 9.22
N PRO A 184 -18.25 -2.18 9.32
CA PRO A 184 -19.09 -1.24 8.62
C PRO A 184 -18.92 0.16 9.21
N ALA A 185 -18.92 1.15 8.33
CA ALA A 185 -19.00 2.54 8.75
C ALA A 185 -20.45 2.95 9.13
N ARG A 186 -21.36 1.97 9.31
CA ARG A 186 -22.79 2.21 9.52
C ARG A 186 -23.49 1.05 10.24
N ASP A 187 -24.54 1.37 10.98
CA ASP A 187 -25.26 0.43 11.85
C ASP A 187 -26.06 -0.66 11.10
N ASP A 188 -26.37 -0.44 9.81
CA ASP A 188 -27.16 -1.33 8.97
C ASP A 188 -26.33 -2.23 8.02
N PHE A 189 -25.07 -2.42 8.32
CA PHE A 189 -24.16 -3.28 7.55
C PHE A 189 -24.54 -4.74 7.65
N VAL A 190 -24.61 -5.43 6.52
CA VAL A 190 -24.82 -6.87 6.47
C VAL A 190 -23.53 -7.61 6.78
N ALA A 191 -23.59 -8.62 7.60
CA ALA A 191 -22.46 -9.27 8.25
C ALA A 191 -21.30 -9.67 7.32
N VAL A 192 -20.10 -9.71 7.89
CA VAL A 192 -18.94 -10.39 7.29
C VAL A 192 -19.16 -11.90 7.39
N THR A 193 -19.00 -12.60 6.29
CA THR A 193 -19.12 -14.06 6.20
C THR A 193 -17.82 -14.69 5.71
N GLU A 194 -17.62 -15.97 5.97
CA GLU A 194 -16.43 -16.67 5.52
C GLU A 194 -16.30 -16.67 3.98
N HIS A 195 -17.43 -16.78 3.27
CA HIS A 195 -17.46 -16.95 1.82
C HIS A 195 -17.97 -15.73 1.05
N GLY A 196 -18.24 -14.62 1.74
CA GLY A 196 -18.75 -13.41 1.12
C GLY A 196 -20.22 -13.53 0.72
N ASP A 197 -20.60 -12.89 -0.38
CA ASP A 197 -21.95 -12.85 -0.89
C ASP A 197 -22.37 -14.21 -1.47
N PRO A 198 -23.36 -14.89 -0.89
CA PRO A 198 -23.85 -16.18 -1.39
C PRO A 198 -24.41 -16.10 -2.82
N TYR A 199 -24.97 -14.98 -3.21
CA TYR A 199 -25.47 -14.76 -4.57
C TYR A 199 -24.33 -14.78 -5.59
N LEU A 200 -23.25 -14.06 -5.34
CA LEU A 200 -22.05 -14.09 -6.18
C LEU A 200 -21.43 -15.49 -6.28
N ALA A 201 -21.33 -16.19 -5.15
CA ALA A 201 -20.79 -17.53 -5.12
C ALA A 201 -21.63 -18.51 -5.95
N ALA A 202 -22.99 -18.43 -5.86
CA ALA A 202 -23.89 -19.32 -6.57
C ALA A 202 -24.00 -19.00 -8.06
N GLU A 203 -24.20 -17.72 -8.41
CA GLU A 203 -24.56 -17.34 -9.79
C GLU A 203 -23.33 -17.09 -10.69
N LEU A 204 -22.26 -16.46 -10.16
CA LEU A 204 -21.09 -16.10 -10.98
C LEU A 204 -20.02 -17.17 -11.01
N TYR A 205 -19.82 -17.88 -9.91
CA TYR A 205 -18.72 -18.86 -9.80
C TYR A 205 -19.16 -20.31 -10.00
N VAL A 206 -20.41 -20.65 -9.67
CA VAL A 206 -20.91 -22.04 -9.79
C VAL A 206 -21.48 -22.32 -11.17
N ASN A 207 -22.17 -21.35 -11.80
CA ASN A 207 -22.70 -21.49 -13.16
C ASN A 207 -21.67 -21.27 -14.27
N GLY A 208 -20.45 -20.89 -13.91
CA GLY A 208 -19.26 -21.12 -14.75
C GLY A 208 -19.02 -20.15 -15.91
N ASP A 209 -19.73 -19.02 -16.00
CA ASP A 209 -19.33 -17.99 -16.95
C ASP A 209 -18.52 -16.89 -16.29
N GLU A 210 -17.22 -17.12 -16.17
CA GLU A 210 -16.24 -16.12 -15.66
C GLU A 210 -16.25 -14.80 -16.45
N ASN A 211 -16.96 -14.77 -17.58
CA ASN A 211 -17.03 -13.62 -18.51
C ASN A 211 -18.37 -12.92 -18.43
N HIS A 212 -19.28 -13.42 -17.61
CA HIS A 212 -20.57 -12.80 -17.45
C HIS A 212 -20.44 -11.34 -17.01
N VAL A 213 -21.09 -10.44 -17.76
CA VAL A 213 -21.24 -9.04 -17.42
C VAL A 213 -22.71 -8.81 -17.11
N PRO A 214 -23.07 -8.61 -15.83
CA PRO A 214 -24.47 -8.49 -15.42
C PRO A 214 -25.25 -7.43 -16.20
N ILE A 215 -26.56 -7.66 -16.41
CA ILE A 215 -27.48 -6.73 -17.06
C ILE A 215 -28.50 -6.23 -16.07
N GLU A 216 -29.06 -7.16 -15.27
CA GLU A 216 -30.11 -6.82 -14.32
C GLU A 216 -29.55 -5.98 -13.18
N PRO A 217 -30.25 -4.92 -12.75
CA PRO A 217 -29.74 -3.99 -11.73
C PRO A 217 -29.34 -4.68 -10.41
N GLU A 218 -30.10 -5.67 -9.97
CA GLU A 218 -29.77 -6.40 -8.73
C GLU A 218 -28.48 -7.23 -8.88
N GLU A 219 -28.31 -7.91 -10.01
CA GLU A 219 -27.10 -8.63 -10.34
C GLU A 219 -25.88 -7.70 -10.40
N GLN A 220 -26.04 -6.51 -10.99
CA GLN A 220 -24.99 -5.49 -11.04
C GLN A 220 -24.57 -5.02 -9.65
N ARG A 221 -25.51 -4.83 -8.73
CA ARG A 221 -25.22 -4.44 -7.33
C ARG A 221 -24.34 -5.47 -6.64
N HIS A 222 -24.74 -6.74 -6.66
CA HIS A 222 -23.95 -7.83 -6.10
C HIS A 222 -22.56 -7.91 -6.76
N PHE A 223 -22.50 -7.80 -8.06
CA PHE A 223 -21.27 -7.88 -8.82
C PHE A 223 -20.27 -6.78 -8.46
N PHE A 224 -20.68 -5.51 -8.48
CA PHE A 224 -19.76 -4.41 -8.13
C PHE A 224 -19.40 -4.40 -6.66
N HIS A 225 -20.32 -4.82 -5.78
CA HIS A 225 -20.01 -5.01 -4.37
C HIS A 225 -18.93 -6.08 -4.15
N GLY A 226 -19.05 -7.21 -4.83
CA GLY A 226 -18.05 -8.28 -4.78
C GLY A 226 -16.71 -7.90 -5.41
N LEU A 227 -16.70 -7.09 -6.48
CA LEU A 227 -15.46 -6.53 -7.02
C LEU A 227 -14.78 -5.63 -5.98
N MET A 228 -15.51 -4.73 -5.33
CA MET A 228 -14.94 -3.90 -4.26
C MET A 228 -14.33 -4.74 -3.14
N ASP A 229 -14.98 -5.82 -2.73
CA ASP A 229 -14.45 -6.74 -1.70
C ASP A 229 -13.16 -7.42 -2.16
N ALA A 230 -13.07 -7.82 -3.43
CA ALA A 230 -11.88 -8.39 -4.02
C ALA A 230 -10.70 -7.40 -4.03
N GLU A 231 -10.93 -6.17 -4.49
CA GLU A 231 -9.90 -5.12 -4.54
C GLU A 231 -9.37 -4.75 -3.14
N LEU A 232 -10.26 -4.65 -2.15
CA LEU A 232 -9.85 -4.43 -0.75
C LEU A 232 -8.94 -5.54 -0.25
N SER A 233 -9.29 -6.79 -0.54
CA SER A 233 -8.49 -7.95 -0.15
C SER A 233 -7.15 -7.99 -0.88
N ALA A 234 -7.11 -7.58 -2.14
CA ALA A 234 -5.89 -7.44 -2.93
C ALA A 234 -4.93 -6.40 -2.30
N ALA A 235 -5.45 -5.22 -1.96
CA ALA A 235 -4.67 -4.17 -1.30
C ALA A 235 -4.06 -4.67 0.02
N GLU A 236 -4.85 -5.40 0.82
CA GLU A 236 -4.40 -5.96 2.09
C GLU A 236 -3.34 -7.05 1.92
N LEU A 237 -3.45 -7.88 0.87
CA LEU A 237 -2.44 -8.87 0.53
C LEU A 237 -1.11 -8.21 0.17
N MET A 238 -1.11 -7.14 -0.63
CA MET A 238 0.10 -6.42 -1.01
C MET A 238 0.76 -5.74 0.19
N ALA A 239 -0.04 -5.09 1.04
CA ALA A 239 0.45 -4.49 2.28
C ALA A 239 1.06 -5.54 3.23
N ARG A 240 0.40 -6.69 3.38
CA ARG A 240 0.91 -7.81 4.16
C ARG A 240 2.24 -8.34 3.61
N ASN A 241 2.36 -8.49 2.29
CA ASN A 241 3.62 -8.92 1.68
C ASN A 241 4.78 -7.97 2.01
N MET A 242 4.53 -6.66 2.05
CA MET A 242 5.54 -5.68 2.47
C MET A 242 5.96 -5.86 3.93
N HIS A 243 4.97 -6.02 4.82
CA HIS A 243 5.21 -6.09 6.26
C HIS A 243 5.92 -7.38 6.67
N GLU A 244 5.52 -8.53 6.11
CA GLU A 244 6.07 -9.84 6.43
C GLU A 244 7.46 -10.07 5.83
N HIS A 245 7.84 -9.34 4.77
CA HIS A 245 9.09 -9.53 4.03
C HIS A 245 9.95 -8.27 3.97
N PRO A 246 10.34 -7.73 5.11
CA PRO A 246 11.13 -6.52 5.20
C PRO A 246 12.59 -6.70 4.70
N GLU A 247 13.05 -7.94 4.52
CA GLU A 247 14.35 -8.31 3.92
C GLU A 247 14.39 -8.11 2.40
N MET A 248 13.22 -7.99 1.75
CA MET A 248 13.15 -7.76 0.31
C MET A 248 13.79 -6.42 -0.09
N PRO A 249 14.34 -6.31 -1.31
CA PRO A 249 14.88 -5.04 -1.81
C PRO A 249 13.87 -3.91 -1.70
N TRP A 250 14.34 -2.68 -1.44
CA TRP A 250 13.44 -1.54 -1.26
C TRP A 250 12.50 -1.31 -2.45
N ASP A 251 12.94 -1.59 -3.66
CA ASP A 251 12.10 -1.49 -4.86
C ASP A 251 10.87 -2.42 -4.80
N PHE A 252 10.97 -3.57 -4.14
CA PHE A 252 9.82 -4.45 -3.88
C PHE A 252 8.76 -3.71 -3.06
N HIS A 253 9.18 -3.05 -1.98
CA HIS A 253 8.25 -2.29 -1.14
C HIS A 253 7.59 -1.12 -1.90
N VAL A 254 8.32 -0.47 -2.80
CA VAL A 254 7.75 0.59 -3.67
C VAL A 254 6.70 0.04 -4.64
N ASP A 255 7.01 -1.10 -5.28
CA ASP A 255 6.08 -1.74 -6.22
C ASP A 255 4.83 -2.24 -5.49
N MET A 256 4.98 -2.88 -4.33
CA MET A 256 3.85 -3.35 -3.51
C MET A 256 3.03 -2.19 -2.93
N ALA A 257 3.66 -1.12 -2.47
CA ALA A 257 2.96 0.08 -2.00
C ALA A 257 2.17 0.75 -3.14
N ARG A 258 2.72 0.77 -4.36
CA ARG A 258 2.01 1.26 -5.54
C ARG A 258 0.80 0.38 -5.83
N GLN A 259 0.97 -0.94 -5.86
CA GLN A 259 -0.14 -1.87 -6.10
C GLN A 259 -1.20 -1.77 -4.99
N THR A 260 -0.81 -1.72 -3.70
CA THR A 260 -1.74 -1.46 -2.59
C THR A 260 -2.60 -0.22 -2.85
N TRP A 261 -2.00 0.87 -3.33
CA TRP A 261 -2.70 2.10 -3.64
C TRP A 261 -3.63 1.96 -4.85
N ASP A 262 -3.19 1.28 -5.90
CA ASP A 262 -4.01 1.04 -7.09
C ASP A 262 -5.26 0.22 -6.74
N GLU A 263 -5.13 -0.88 -5.97
CA GLU A 263 -6.27 -1.71 -5.53
C GLU A 263 -7.27 -0.93 -4.66
N LEU A 264 -6.79 -0.06 -3.78
CA LEU A 264 -7.68 0.81 -3.00
C LEU A 264 -8.40 1.85 -3.89
N ARG A 265 -7.76 2.34 -4.94
CA ARG A 265 -8.41 3.20 -5.95
C ARG A 265 -9.45 2.43 -6.75
N HIS A 266 -9.17 1.18 -7.10
CA HIS A 266 -10.12 0.28 -7.76
C HIS A 266 -11.35 0.06 -6.87
N ALA A 267 -11.14 -0.26 -5.58
CA ALA A 267 -12.23 -0.36 -4.62
C ALA A 267 -13.05 0.95 -4.53
N ARG A 268 -12.39 2.11 -4.50
CA ARG A 268 -13.06 3.42 -4.47
C ARG A 268 -13.89 3.68 -5.72
N VAL A 269 -13.42 3.27 -6.89
CA VAL A 269 -14.17 3.42 -8.14
C VAL A 269 -15.44 2.57 -8.10
N HIS A 270 -15.36 1.32 -7.61
CA HIS A 270 -16.54 0.47 -7.45
C HIS A 270 -17.54 1.03 -6.43
N ASP A 271 -17.06 1.57 -5.31
CA ASP A 271 -17.89 2.27 -4.32
C ASP A 271 -18.64 3.46 -4.94
N ILE A 272 -17.96 4.29 -5.72
CA ILE A 272 -18.59 5.42 -6.42
C ILE A 272 -19.66 4.93 -7.41
N LEU A 273 -19.35 3.93 -8.25
CA LEU A 273 -20.32 3.37 -9.22
C LEU A 273 -21.54 2.79 -8.53
N MET A 274 -21.37 2.07 -7.42
CA MET A 274 -22.48 1.54 -6.64
C MET A 274 -23.38 2.65 -6.14
N GLN A 275 -22.81 3.73 -5.60
CA GLN A 275 -23.60 4.82 -5.04
C GLN A 275 -24.28 5.68 -6.11
N THR A 276 -23.60 5.98 -7.22
CA THR A 276 -24.10 6.92 -8.25
C THR A 276 -24.99 6.26 -9.29
N GLU A 277 -24.71 5.01 -9.67
CA GLU A 277 -25.41 4.34 -10.78
C GLU A 277 -26.38 3.26 -10.32
N LEU A 278 -26.09 2.59 -9.18
CA LEU A 278 -26.82 1.40 -8.77
C LEU A 278 -27.69 1.59 -7.51
N GLY A 279 -27.50 2.70 -6.80
CA GLY A 279 -28.24 3.00 -5.58
C GLY A 279 -27.99 2.03 -4.43
N CYS A 280 -26.80 1.45 -4.38
CA CYS A 280 -26.30 0.63 -3.29
C CYS A 280 -24.92 1.14 -2.83
N ARG A 281 -24.41 0.61 -1.73
CA ARG A 281 -23.14 1.03 -1.14
C ARG A 281 -22.43 -0.14 -0.46
N TRP A 282 -21.18 0.05 -0.15
CA TRP A 282 -20.39 -0.93 0.58
C TRP A 282 -21.09 -1.39 1.87
N GLY A 283 -21.24 -2.70 2.02
CA GLY A 283 -21.90 -3.33 3.16
C GLY A 283 -23.39 -3.56 3.02
N ASP A 284 -24.02 -3.25 1.87
CA ASP A 284 -25.41 -3.62 1.60
C ASP A 284 -25.59 -5.13 1.40
N TYR A 285 -24.52 -5.81 1.02
CA TYR A 285 -24.46 -7.26 0.84
C TYR A 285 -23.36 -7.87 1.70
N PRO A 286 -23.38 -9.19 1.95
CA PRO A 286 -22.33 -9.87 2.70
C PRO A 286 -20.96 -9.68 2.05
N VAL A 287 -19.94 -9.43 2.87
CA VAL A 287 -18.54 -9.33 2.47
C VAL A 287 -17.76 -10.55 2.94
N GLY A 288 -16.69 -10.89 2.24
CA GLY A 288 -15.85 -12.02 2.61
C GLY A 288 -14.44 -11.90 2.05
N PHE A 289 -13.57 -12.77 2.50
CA PHE A 289 -12.16 -12.78 2.09
C PHE A 289 -11.57 -14.21 2.01
N SER A 290 -12.44 -15.22 1.83
CA SER A 290 -12.03 -16.63 1.80
C SER A 290 -10.98 -16.93 0.73
N TYR A 291 -11.11 -16.32 -0.45
CA TYR A 291 -10.14 -16.47 -1.53
C TYR A 291 -8.75 -15.98 -1.11
N PHE A 292 -8.66 -14.78 -0.55
CA PHE A 292 -7.40 -14.21 -0.10
C PHE A 292 -6.85 -14.92 1.13
N LYS A 293 -7.72 -15.42 2.00
CA LYS A 293 -7.34 -16.24 3.15
C LYS A 293 -6.56 -17.48 2.73
N SER A 294 -6.99 -18.15 1.64
CA SER A 294 -6.27 -19.29 1.09
C SER A 294 -4.89 -18.91 0.51
N ILE A 295 -4.76 -17.71 -0.08
CA ILE A 295 -3.48 -17.21 -0.59
C ILE A 295 -2.53 -16.85 0.56
N TYR A 296 -3.02 -16.31 1.67
CA TYR A 296 -2.20 -15.98 2.84
C TYR A 296 -1.46 -17.18 3.44
N ALA A 297 -1.95 -18.39 3.21
CA ALA A 297 -1.29 -19.62 3.67
C ALA A 297 0.01 -19.95 2.92
N TYR A 298 0.26 -19.32 1.78
CA TYR A 298 1.47 -19.52 0.98
C TYR A 298 2.60 -18.58 1.40
N ASP A 299 3.84 -18.98 1.12
CA ASP A 299 5.01 -18.11 1.16
C ASP A 299 4.92 -16.98 0.13
N LEU A 300 5.84 -16.04 0.17
CA LEU A 300 5.83 -14.88 -0.73
C LEU A 300 5.83 -15.31 -2.21
N LEU A 301 6.62 -16.31 -2.58
CA LEU A 301 6.66 -16.79 -3.96
C LEU A 301 5.29 -17.35 -4.39
N GLY A 302 4.68 -18.18 -3.54
CA GLY A 302 3.34 -18.71 -3.79
C GLY A 302 2.28 -17.61 -3.92
N ARG A 303 2.31 -16.58 -3.07
CA ARG A 303 1.41 -15.43 -3.15
C ARG A 303 1.58 -14.66 -4.47
N LEU A 304 2.82 -14.37 -4.86
CA LEU A 304 3.12 -13.69 -6.14
C LEU A 304 2.68 -14.52 -7.36
N VAL A 305 2.85 -15.82 -7.32
CA VAL A 305 2.41 -16.72 -8.39
C VAL A 305 0.89 -16.79 -8.48
N LEU A 306 0.20 -16.97 -7.35
CA LEU A 306 -1.26 -17.11 -7.31
C LEU A 306 -1.94 -15.79 -7.63
N PHE A 307 -1.50 -14.71 -7.00
CA PHE A 307 -2.13 -13.41 -7.20
C PHE A 307 -1.62 -12.73 -8.49
N ASN A 308 -0.40 -12.20 -8.49
CA ASN A 308 0.14 -11.43 -9.61
C ASN A 308 0.30 -12.26 -10.90
N GLY A 309 0.76 -13.52 -10.77
CA GLY A 309 0.98 -14.42 -11.90
C GLY A 309 -0.28 -15.09 -12.46
N THR A 310 -1.38 -15.11 -11.71
CA THR A 310 -2.60 -15.84 -12.11
C THR A 310 -3.83 -14.95 -12.06
N SER A 311 -4.17 -14.37 -10.90
CA SER A 311 -5.40 -13.58 -10.72
C SER A 311 -5.36 -12.30 -11.53
N GLU A 312 -4.26 -11.53 -11.47
CA GLU A 312 -4.11 -10.29 -12.22
C GLU A 312 -4.09 -10.52 -13.73
N GLN A 313 -3.45 -11.60 -14.20
CA GLN A 313 -3.50 -11.94 -15.64
C GLN A 313 -4.93 -12.27 -16.09
N LYS A 314 -5.73 -12.95 -15.24
CA LYS A 314 -7.15 -13.17 -15.52
C LYS A 314 -7.94 -11.87 -15.46
N ALA A 315 -7.63 -10.98 -14.49
CA ALA A 315 -8.26 -9.67 -14.35
C ALA A 315 -8.07 -8.82 -15.61
N MET A 316 -6.85 -8.74 -16.15
CA MET A 316 -6.58 -8.04 -17.43
C MET A 316 -7.50 -8.51 -18.56
N TRP A 317 -7.66 -9.82 -18.71
CA TRP A 317 -8.52 -10.37 -19.76
C TRP A 317 -10.00 -10.09 -19.49
N ARG A 318 -10.45 -10.22 -18.24
CA ARG A 318 -11.83 -9.91 -17.81
C ARG A 318 -12.15 -8.42 -17.99
N HIS A 319 -11.25 -7.52 -17.61
CA HIS A 319 -11.46 -6.08 -17.79
C HIS A 319 -11.55 -5.70 -19.27
N SER A 320 -10.70 -6.27 -20.12
CA SER A 320 -10.78 -6.09 -21.56
C SER A 320 -12.12 -6.55 -22.14
N HIS A 321 -12.62 -7.72 -21.71
CA HIS A 321 -13.92 -8.25 -22.12
C HIS A 321 -15.08 -7.38 -21.60
N ARG A 322 -15.09 -7.05 -20.31
CA ARG A 322 -16.11 -6.19 -19.67
C ARG A 322 -16.21 -4.85 -20.39
N ARG A 323 -15.08 -4.22 -20.63
CA ARG A 323 -15.01 -2.96 -21.38
C ARG A 323 -15.71 -3.08 -22.73
N LYS A 324 -15.40 -4.11 -23.50
CA LYS A 324 -16.00 -4.36 -24.83
C LYS A 324 -17.53 -4.50 -24.74
N VAL A 325 -18.01 -5.36 -23.85
CA VAL A 325 -19.43 -5.61 -23.65
C VAL A 325 -20.16 -4.34 -23.23
N LEU A 326 -19.58 -3.56 -22.32
CA LEU A 326 -20.17 -2.31 -21.82
C LEU A 326 -20.26 -1.23 -22.92
N VAL A 327 -19.23 -1.12 -23.78
CA VAL A 327 -19.29 -0.22 -24.95
C VAL A 327 -20.40 -0.66 -25.91
N GLU A 328 -20.53 -1.96 -26.22
CA GLU A 328 -21.60 -2.50 -27.08
C GLU A 328 -23.01 -2.24 -26.51
N ARG A 329 -23.11 -2.08 -25.18
CA ARG A 329 -24.37 -1.71 -24.46
C ARG A 329 -24.58 -0.21 -24.32
N GLY A 330 -23.69 0.63 -24.83
CA GLY A 330 -23.76 2.10 -24.67
C GLY A 330 -23.45 2.61 -23.26
N GLN A 331 -22.82 1.78 -22.40
CA GLN A 331 -22.43 2.12 -21.03
C GLN A 331 -20.98 2.65 -21.01
N GLU A 332 -20.70 3.68 -21.78
CA GLU A 332 -19.34 4.17 -22.03
C GLU A 332 -18.61 4.65 -20.76
N GLN A 333 -19.34 5.27 -19.81
CA GLN A 333 -18.71 5.75 -18.56
C GLN A 333 -18.19 4.59 -17.70
N VAL A 334 -18.98 3.52 -17.57
CA VAL A 334 -18.58 2.32 -16.84
C VAL A 334 -17.47 1.57 -17.60
N ALA A 335 -17.58 1.50 -18.94
CA ALA A 335 -16.53 0.91 -19.79
C ALA A 335 -15.17 1.60 -19.61
N LYS A 336 -15.16 2.93 -19.50
CA LYS A 336 -13.96 3.72 -19.26
C LYS A 336 -13.28 3.36 -17.93
N VAL A 337 -14.05 3.04 -16.89
CA VAL A 337 -13.47 2.56 -15.62
C VAL A 337 -12.64 1.31 -15.85
N PHE A 338 -13.20 0.30 -16.50
CA PHE A 338 -12.47 -0.94 -16.79
C PHE A 338 -11.25 -0.75 -17.72
N ASP A 339 -11.23 0.29 -18.53
CA ASP A 339 -10.07 0.65 -19.35
C ASP A 339 -8.90 1.16 -18.47
N TYR A 340 -9.20 1.96 -17.44
CA TYR A 340 -8.18 2.42 -16.47
C TYR A 340 -7.72 1.31 -15.53
N LEU A 341 -8.64 0.45 -15.04
CA LEU A 341 -8.26 -0.71 -14.25
C LEU A 341 -7.31 -1.60 -15.05
N LEU A 342 -7.63 -1.90 -16.31
CA LEU A 342 -6.76 -2.66 -17.20
C LEU A 342 -5.36 -2.06 -17.34
N ALA A 343 -5.24 -0.74 -17.39
CA ALA A 343 -3.94 -0.06 -17.45
C ALA A 343 -3.11 -0.25 -16.17
N ASP A 344 -3.77 -0.21 -15.02
CA ASP A 344 -3.12 -0.43 -13.71
C ASP A 344 -2.72 -1.92 -13.50
N GLU A 345 -3.44 -2.89 -14.11
CA GLU A 345 -3.09 -4.32 -14.03
C GLU A 345 -1.76 -4.68 -14.74
N VAL A 346 -1.34 -3.90 -15.73
CA VAL A 346 -0.07 -4.17 -16.45
C VAL A 346 1.14 -4.19 -15.52
N PRO A 347 1.40 -3.17 -14.69
CA PRO A 347 2.47 -3.22 -13.69
C PRO A 347 2.26 -4.30 -12.63
N HIS A 348 1.00 -4.64 -12.24
CA HIS A 348 0.73 -5.70 -11.26
C HIS A 348 1.22 -7.07 -11.74
N VAL A 349 0.91 -7.44 -12.98
CA VAL A 349 1.44 -8.66 -13.61
C VAL A 349 2.97 -8.62 -13.72
N HIS A 350 3.54 -7.47 -14.08
CA HIS A 350 4.99 -7.30 -14.15
C HIS A 350 5.66 -7.49 -12.78
N ASN A 351 5.06 -6.99 -11.70
CA ASN A 351 5.55 -7.17 -10.34
C ASN A 351 5.68 -8.65 -9.97
N GLY A 352 4.68 -9.48 -10.33
CA GLY A 352 4.75 -10.93 -10.14
C GLY A 352 5.96 -11.56 -10.82
N THR A 353 6.17 -11.21 -12.08
CA THR A 353 7.32 -11.73 -12.86
C THR A 353 8.65 -11.22 -12.29
N ARG A 354 8.78 -9.94 -12.00
CA ARG A 354 9.99 -9.31 -11.46
C ARG A 354 10.40 -9.96 -10.15
N TRP A 355 9.49 -9.97 -9.18
CA TRP A 355 9.81 -10.38 -7.82
C TRP A 355 9.77 -11.89 -7.62
N GLY A 356 8.89 -12.60 -8.32
CA GLY A 356 8.91 -14.06 -8.33
C GLY A 356 10.19 -14.62 -8.95
N SER A 357 10.66 -14.02 -10.05
CA SER A 357 11.97 -14.39 -10.63
C SER A 357 13.11 -14.04 -9.70
N TRP A 358 13.08 -12.88 -9.02
CA TRP A 358 14.09 -12.48 -8.05
C TRP A 358 14.24 -13.52 -6.91
N LEU A 359 13.12 -14.00 -6.37
CA LEU A 359 13.10 -15.06 -5.34
C LEU A 359 13.66 -16.40 -5.85
N LEU A 360 13.65 -16.62 -7.15
CA LEU A 360 14.22 -17.79 -7.83
C LEU A 360 15.63 -17.53 -8.41
N GLY A 361 16.36 -16.57 -7.84
CA GLY A 361 17.73 -16.26 -8.26
C GLY A 361 17.84 -15.57 -9.63
N GLY A 362 16.77 -14.90 -10.08
CA GLY A 362 16.66 -14.21 -11.37
C GLY A 362 16.13 -15.10 -12.51
N ASP A 363 15.67 -16.31 -12.21
CA ASP A 363 15.16 -17.26 -13.24
C ASP A 363 13.70 -17.00 -13.58
N GLU A 364 13.45 -16.22 -14.63
CA GLU A 364 12.10 -15.93 -15.13
C GLU A 364 11.43 -17.19 -15.72
N HIS A 365 12.21 -18.12 -16.29
CA HIS A 365 11.63 -19.35 -16.82
C HIS A 365 11.09 -20.24 -15.69
N ALA A 366 11.85 -20.39 -14.60
CA ALA A 366 11.38 -21.10 -13.41
C ALA A 366 10.12 -20.47 -12.82
N TYR A 367 10.02 -19.15 -12.77
CA TYR A 367 8.80 -18.45 -12.34
C TYR A 367 7.59 -18.80 -13.23
N ARG A 368 7.76 -18.74 -14.54
CA ARG A 368 6.69 -19.07 -15.49
C ARG A 368 6.24 -20.53 -15.39
N GLU A 369 7.16 -21.45 -15.12
CA GLU A 369 6.82 -22.86 -14.84
C GLU A 369 6.00 -23.00 -13.57
N LYS A 370 6.37 -22.30 -12.48
CA LYS A 370 5.60 -22.25 -11.24
C LYS A 370 4.16 -21.74 -11.44
N VAL A 371 4.00 -20.68 -12.24
CA VAL A 371 2.67 -20.16 -12.61
C VAL A 371 1.85 -21.23 -13.34
N ARG A 372 2.45 -21.95 -14.31
CA ARG A 372 1.76 -23.01 -15.05
C ARG A 372 1.40 -24.19 -14.14
N GLU A 373 2.29 -24.58 -13.24
CA GLU A 373 2.08 -25.66 -12.28
C GLU A 373 0.89 -25.36 -11.37
N LEU A 374 0.90 -24.21 -10.71
CA LEU A 374 -0.17 -23.80 -9.81
C LEU A 374 -1.51 -23.61 -10.51
N ARG A 375 -1.52 -23.05 -11.73
CA ARG A 375 -2.76 -22.96 -12.54
C ARG A 375 -3.42 -24.30 -12.83
N ARG A 376 -2.65 -25.37 -12.97
CA ARG A 376 -3.19 -26.72 -13.14
C ARG A 376 -3.79 -27.28 -11.85
N GLY A 377 -3.35 -26.79 -10.69
CA GLY A 377 -3.83 -27.15 -9.38
C GLY A 377 -5.00 -26.30 -8.85
N LEU A 378 -5.46 -25.31 -9.61
CA LEU A 378 -6.62 -24.51 -9.25
C LEU A 378 -7.91 -25.17 -9.73
N ASP A 379 -8.97 -25.07 -8.93
CA ASP A 379 -10.32 -25.46 -9.36
C ASP A 379 -10.93 -24.42 -10.32
N LYS A 380 -12.19 -24.65 -10.73
CA LYS A 380 -12.90 -23.73 -11.63
C LYS A 380 -13.15 -22.34 -11.05
N THR A 381 -13.14 -22.23 -9.72
CA THR A 381 -13.29 -20.94 -9.00
C THR A 381 -11.97 -20.22 -8.81
N GLY A 382 -10.84 -20.83 -9.19
CA GLY A 382 -9.49 -20.31 -8.96
C GLY A 382 -8.96 -20.64 -7.55
N GLN A 383 -9.65 -21.48 -6.79
CA GLN A 383 -9.19 -21.94 -5.48
C GLN A 383 -8.20 -23.11 -5.62
N PRO A 384 -7.15 -23.16 -4.79
CA PRO A 384 -6.25 -24.30 -4.76
C PRO A 384 -6.97 -25.60 -4.40
N THR A 385 -6.77 -26.66 -5.19
CA THR A 385 -7.40 -27.97 -4.97
C THR A 385 -6.68 -28.86 -3.95
N GLY A 386 -5.59 -28.36 -3.34
CA GLY A 386 -4.78 -29.08 -2.35
C GLY A 386 -4.31 -28.21 -1.20
N THR A 387 -3.98 -28.84 -0.08
CA THR A 387 -3.31 -28.16 1.04
C THR A 387 -1.92 -27.71 0.61
N PRO A 388 -1.44 -26.52 1.03
CA PRO A 388 -0.07 -26.09 0.78
C PRO A 388 0.90 -27.14 1.31
N SER A 389 1.74 -27.67 0.45
CA SER A 389 2.89 -28.45 0.92
C SER A 389 3.86 -27.48 1.55
N GLY A 390 4.02 -27.57 2.88
CA GLY A 390 4.94 -26.77 3.69
C GLY A 390 6.40 -26.91 3.28
#